data_628467af68f2d3bb8e2afeb65e156902
#
_entry.id   628467af68f2d3bb8e2afeb65e156902
#
_cell.length_a   1.000
_cell.length_b   1.000
_cell.length_c   1.000
_cell.angle_alpha   90.00
_cell.angle_beta   90.00
_cell.angle_gamma   90.00
#
_symmetry.space_group_name_H-M   'P 1'
#
loop_
_entity.id
_entity.type
_entity.pdbx_description
1 polymer ?
#
loop_
_entity_poly.entity_id
_entity_poly.type
_entity_poly.pdbx_seq_one_letter_code
_entity_poly.pdbx_strand_id
1 'polypeptide(L)'
;AQMGRNVSGGQKQRLSIARALARKPEILIFDDSFSALDYRTDAKLREGLSRQLHDATKIIVAQRISTIRHADQIIVLDRGEAVGMGTHDELMKSCEVYREIAMSQLSAAELA
;
A
#
# COMPACT_ATOMS: atom_id res chain seq x y z
N ALA A 1 6.44 20.16 18.56
CA ALA A 1 7.01 20.11 17.22
C ALA A 1 6.34 21.13 16.34
N GLN A 2 7.10 21.99 15.72
CA GLN A 2 6.57 23.03 14.84
C GLN A 2 6.17 22.42 13.51
N MET A 3 4.86 22.22 13.31
CA MET A 3 4.31 21.80 12.01
C MET A 3 4.93 20.51 11.43
N GLY A 4 5.46 19.66 12.26
CA GLY A 4 6.09 18.41 11.84
C GLY A 4 7.45 18.56 11.15
N ARG A 5 8.09 19.71 11.25
CA ARG A 5 9.38 19.96 10.60
C ARG A 5 10.52 19.11 11.13
N ASN A 6 10.43 18.69 12.39
CA ASN A 6 11.47 17.91 13.05
C ASN A 6 11.19 16.41 13.10
N VAL A 7 10.22 15.91 12.31
CA VAL A 7 9.94 14.49 12.20
C VAL A 7 10.28 13.98 10.80
N SER A 8 10.66 12.71 10.69
CA SER A 8 11.00 12.09 9.41
C SER A 8 9.75 11.90 8.53
N GLY A 9 9.95 11.64 7.23
CA GLY A 9 8.87 11.33 6.30
C GLY A 9 8.04 10.13 6.76
N GLY A 10 8.69 9.08 7.26
CA GLY A 10 8.01 7.90 7.79
C GLY A 10 7.19 8.22 9.03
N GLN A 11 7.72 9.06 9.93
CA GLN A 11 6.99 9.49 11.12
C GLN A 11 5.77 10.32 10.72
N LYS A 12 5.89 11.20 9.75
CA LYS A 12 4.77 11.99 9.23
C LYS A 12 3.68 11.10 8.65
N GLN A 13 4.06 10.07 7.91
CA GLN A 13 3.09 9.12 7.36
C GLN A 13 2.38 8.34 8.46
N ARG A 14 3.09 7.88 9.48
CA ARG A 14 2.49 7.18 10.61
C ARG A 14 1.51 8.06 11.39
N LEU A 15 1.85 9.34 11.58
CA LEU A 15 0.95 10.30 12.23
C LEU A 15 -0.33 10.51 11.43
N SER A 16 -0.20 10.62 10.11
CA SER A 16 -1.34 10.76 9.21
C SER A 16 -2.27 9.55 9.30
N ILE A 17 -1.70 8.35 9.32
CA ILE A 17 -2.45 7.10 9.47
C ILE A 17 -3.17 7.06 10.83
N ALA A 18 -2.47 7.38 11.92
CA ALA A 18 -3.03 7.39 13.26
C ALA A 18 -4.22 8.36 13.36
N ARG A 19 -4.13 9.50 12.71
CA ARG A 19 -5.19 10.50 12.65
C ARG A 19 -6.44 9.95 11.98
N ALA A 20 -6.26 9.27 10.87
CA ALA A 20 -7.36 8.64 10.15
C ALA A 20 -8.03 7.54 11.00
N LEU A 21 -7.23 6.74 11.69
CA LEU A 21 -7.71 5.65 12.55
C LEU A 21 -8.50 6.12 13.77
N ALA A 22 -8.12 7.27 14.34
CA ALA A 22 -8.78 7.82 15.52
C ALA A 22 -10.27 8.10 15.29
N ARG A 23 -10.68 8.29 14.04
CA ARG A 23 -12.07 8.55 13.67
C ARG A 23 -12.91 7.29 13.50
N LYS A 24 -12.31 6.10 13.56
CA LYS A 24 -12.97 4.79 13.35
C LYS A 24 -13.82 4.76 12.08
N PRO A 25 -13.25 5.04 10.91
CA PRO A 25 -14.01 5.15 9.66
C PRO A 25 -14.44 3.80 9.12
N GLU A 26 -15.51 3.79 8.32
CA GLU A 26 -15.96 2.62 7.57
C GLU A 26 -15.15 2.42 6.29
N ILE A 27 -14.65 3.51 5.73
CA ILE A 27 -13.82 3.51 4.51
C ILE A 27 -12.54 4.27 4.81
N LEU A 28 -11.40 3.65 4.52
CA LEU A 28 -10.08 4.25 4.67
C LEU A 28 -9.41 4.35 3.31
N ILE A 29 -8.86 5.52 3.02
CA ILE A 29 -8.10 5.73 1.78
C ILE A 29 -6.65 6.04 2.16
N PHE A 30 -5.73 5.20 1.68
CA PHE A 30 -4.30 5.39 1.85
C PHE A 30 -3.70 5.78 0.51
N ASP A 31 -3.46 7.07 0.32
CA ASP A 31 -2.87 7.58 -0.91
C ASP A 31 -1.36 7.70 -0.73
N ASP A 32 -0.64 6.67 -1.18
CA ASP A 32 0.82 6.57 -1.09
C ASP A 32 1.33 6.73 0.34
N SER A 33 0.52 6.27 1.32
CA SER A 33 0.79 6.51 2.75
C SER A 33 1.93 5.68 3.32
N PHE A 34 2.40 4.68 2.58
CA PHE A 34 3.44 3.76 3.04
C PHE A 34 4.79 3.99 2.35
N SER A 35 4.88 4.92 1.41
CA SER A 35 6.06 5.09 0.55
C SER A 35 7.34 5.48 1.30
N ALA A 36 7.22 6.22 2.40
CA ALA A 36 8.38 6.63 3.20
C ALA A 36 8.76 5.62 4.29
N LEU A 37 8.04 4.51 4.40
CA LEU A 37 8.31 3.46 5.37
C LEU A 37 9.26 2.43 4.77
N ASP A 38 10.15 1.87 5.59
CA ASP A 38 10.91 0.72 5.17
C ASP A 38 9.99 -0.51 5.06
N TYR A 39 10.43 -1.56 4.36
CA TYR A 39 9.60 -2.72 4.09
C TYR A 39 9.13 -3.43 5.36
N ARG A 40 9.96 -3.47 6.39
CA ARG A 40 9.64 -4.13 7.65
C ARG A 40 8.58 -3.37 8.43
N THR A 41 8.71 -2.05 8.52
CA THR A 41 7.75 -1.18 9.19
C THR A 41 6.42 -1.18 8.45
N ASP A 42 6.46 -1.10 7.12
CA ASP A 42 5.29 -1.19 6.26
C ASP A 42 4.52 -2.50 6.51
N ALA A 43 5.21 -3.64 6.52
CA ALA A 43 4.59 -4.94 6.74
C ALA A 43 3.92 -5.03 8.12
N LYS A 44 4.58 -4.56 9.16
CA LYS A 44 4.05 -4.55 10.53
C LYS A 44 2.81 -3.67 10.64
N LEU A 45 2.85 -2.50 10.02
CA LEU A 45 1.74 -1.56 10.07
C LEU A 45 0.52 -2.12 9.34
N ARG A 46 0.71 -2.71 8.16
CA ARG A 46 -0.37 -3.34 7.39
C ARG A 46 -1.00 -4.50 8.15
N GLU A 47 -0.18 -5.30 8.82
CA GLU A 47 -0.68 -6.41 9.64
C GLU A 47 -1.55 -5.90 10.79
N GLY A 48 -1.08 -4.87 11.49
CA GLY A 48 -1.85 -4.23 12.57
C GLY A 48 -3.17 -3.65 12.08
N LEU A 49 -3.16 -2.96 10.93
CA LEU A 49 -4.37 -2.41 10.32
C LEU A 49 -5.35 -3.52 9.93
N SER A 50 -4.86 -4.60 9.36
CA SER A 50 -5.70 -5.73 8.97
C SER A 50 -6.42 -6.36 10.18
N ARG A 51 -5.74 -6.47 11.31
CA ARG A 51 -6.33 -7.04 12.53
C ARG A 51 -7.34 -6.10 13.19
N GLN A 52 -7.03 -4.80 13.25
CA GLN A 52 -7.86 -3.82 13.96
C GLN A 52 -9.04 -3.30 13.13
N LEU A 53 -8.91 -3.31 11.82
CA LEU A 53 -9.88 -2.71 10.90
C LEU A 53 -10.37 -3.68 9.84
N HIS A 54 -10.52 -4.95 10.20
CA HIS A 54 -10.95 -5.97 9.24
C HIS A 54 -12.35 -5.69 8.65
N ASP A 55 -13.19 -4.94 9.36
CA ASP A 55 -14.54 -4.58 8.89
C ASP A 55 -14.56 -3.33 8.00
N ALA A 56 -13.46 -2.58 7.95
CA ALA A 56 -13.40 -1.36 7.14
C ALA A 56 -12.98 -1.68 5.72
N THR A 57 -13.54 -0.96 4.75
CA THR A 57 -13.06 -1.01 3.36
C THR A 57 -11.81 -0.14 3.26
N LYS A 58 -10.74 -0.73 2.75
CA LYS A 58 -9.46 -0.04 2.58
C LYS A 58 -9.16 0.13 1.09
N ILE A 59 -8.95 1.38 0.68
CA ILE A 59 -8.52 1.72 -0.68
C ILE A 59 -7.06 2.17 -0.56
N ILE A 60 -6.15 1.42 -1.14
CA ILE A 60 -4.72 1.67 -1.03
C ILE A 60 -4.16 2.04 -2.39
N VAL A 61 -3.62 3.24 -2.50
CA VAL A 61 -2.89 3.68 -3.70
C VAL A 61 -1.41 3.53 -3.40
N ALA A 62 -0.74 2.66 -4.12
CA ALA A 62 0.66 2.36 -3.86
C ALA A 62 1.39 1.94 -5.13
N GLN A 63 2.70 2.11 -5.11
CA GLN A 63 3.59 1.68 -6.18
C GLN A 63 4.33 0.40 -5.84
N ARG A 64 4.35 0.00 -4.56
CA ARG A 64 5.02 -1.21 -4.10
C ARG A 64 4.06 -2.40 -4.16
N ILE A 65 4.48 -3.44 -4.86
CA ILE A 65 3.70 -4.69 -4.92
C ILE A 65 3.54 -5.29 -3.52
N SER A 66 4.58 -5.22 -2.69
CA SER A 66 4.53 -5.74 -1.31
C SER A 66 3.42 -5.10 -0.48
N THR A 67 3.06 -3.87 -0.76
CA THR A 67 2.00 -3.16 -0.05
C THR A 67 0.61 -3.66 -0.41
N ILE A 68 0.41 -4.09 -1.66
CA ILE A 68 -0.93 -4.39 -2.21
C ILE A 68 -1.17 -5.86 -2.53
N ARG A 69 -0.13 -6.71 -2.49
CA ARG A 69 -0.24 -8.10 -2.97
C ARG A 69 -1.30 -8.96 -2.25
N HIS A 70 -1.68 -8.59 -1.04
CA HIS A 70 -2.69 -9.31 -0.25
C HIS A 70 -4.07 -8.66 -0.32
N ALA A 71 -4.24 -7.64 -1.14
CA ALA A 71 -5.54 -7.00 -1.32
C ALA A 71 -6.55 -7.97 -1.93
N ASP A 72 -7.81 -7.81 -1.56
CA ASP A 72 -8.90 -8.63 -2.12
C ASP A 72 -9.11 -8.36 -3.59
N GLN A 73 -8.84 -7.14 -4.02
CA GLN A 73 -8.93 -6.72 -5.41
C GLN A 73 -7.88 -5.65 -5.70
N ILE A 74 -7.15 -5.84 -6.79
CA ILE A 74 -6.14 -4.88 -7.26
C ILE A 74 -6.60 -4.34 -8.60
N ILE A 75 -6.51 -3.02 -8.76
CA ILE A 75 -6.78 -2.35 -10.03
C ILE A 75 -5.46 -1.80 -10.53
N VAL A 76 -5.07 -2.19 -11.74
CA VAL A 76 -3.82 -1.75 -12.37
C VAL A 76 -4.15 -0.59 -13.31
N LEU A 77 -3.54 0.55 -13.06
CA LEU A 77 -3.73 1.74 -13.88
C LEU A 77 -2.49 1.98 -14.74
N ASP A 78 -2.72 2.24 -16.01
CA ASP A 78 -1.66 2.62 -16.95
C ASP A 78 -2.21 3.72 -17.87
N ARG A 79 -1.54 4.86 -17.87
CA ARG A 79 -1.90 6.03 -18.68
C ARG A 79 -3.36 6.45 -18.52
N GLY A 80 -3.83 6.41 -17.27
CA GLY A 80 -5.19 6.82 -16.94
C GLY A 80 -6.27 5.79 -17.21
N GLU A 81 -5.89 4.58 -17.62
CA GLU A 81 -6.83 3.50 -17.91
C GLU A 81 -6.62 2.30 -16.98
N ALA A 82 -7.71 1.63 -16.63
CA ALA A 82 -7.63 0.38 -15.88
C ALA A 82 -7.31 -0.76 -16.86
N VAL A 83 -6.10 -1.29 -16.78
CA VAL A 83 -5.62 -2.33 -17.70
C VAL A 83 -5.67 -3.72 -17.09
N GLY A 84 -5.97 -3.84 -15.81
CA GLY A 84 -6.11 -5.13 -15.15
C GLY A 84 -6.87 -5.00 -13.84
N MET A 85 -7.58 -6.06 -13.46
CA MET A 85 -8.37 -6.10 -12.23
C MET A 85 -8.43 -7.53 -11.72
N GLY A 86 -8.15 -7.73 -10.44
CA GLY A 86 -8.17 -9.04 -9.81
C GLY A 86 -7.26 -9.13 -8.61
N THR A 87 -6.99 -10.34 -8.17
CA THR A 87 -6.02 -10.60 -7.10
C THR A 87 -4.61 -10.59 -7.66
N HIS A 88 -3.61 -10.58 -6.76
CA HIS A 88 -2.21 -10.67 -7.15
C HIS A 88 -1.96 -11.89 -8.05
N ASP A 89 -2.43 -13.06 -7.64
CA ASP A 89 -2.20 -14.29 -8.39
C ASP A 89 -2.87 -14.26 -9.76
N GLU A 90 -4.08 -13.73 -9.85
CA GLU A 90 -4.80 -13.59 -11.12
C GLU A 90 -4.06 -12.63 -12.05
N LEU A 91 -3.60 -11.50 -11.54
CA LEU A 91 -2.90 -10.49 -12.35
C LEU A 91 -1.52 -10.94 -12.79
N MET A 92 -0.83 -11.74 -12.00
CA MET A 92 0.44 -12.32 -12.39
C MET A 92 0.30 -13.24 -13.62
N LYS A 93 -0.88 -13.82 -13.81
CA LYS A 93 -1.18 -14.68 -14.96
C LYS A 93 -1.74 -13.91 -16.15
N SER A 94 -2.58 -12.90 -15.90
CA SER A 94 -3.40 -12.27 -16.94
C SER A 94 -2.96 -10.87 -17.36
N CYS A 95 -2.19 -10.16 -16.52
CA CYS A 95 -1.83 -8.76 -16.78
C CYS A 95 -0.33 -8.60 -16.95
N GLU A 96 0.10 -8.32 -18.17
CA GLU A 96 1.52 -8.15 -18.48
C GLU A 96 2.11 -6.93 -17.76
N VAL A 97 1.39 -5.83 -17.72
CA VAL A 97 1.83 -4.59 -17.02
C VAL A 97 2.10 -4.88 -15.54
N TYR A 98 1.17 -5.57 -14.89
CA TYR A 98 1.31 -5.94 -13.48
C TYR A 98 2.51 -6.86 -13.25
N ARG A 99 2.67 -7.85 -14.11
CA ARG A 99 3.77 -8.81 -14.03
C ARG A 99 5.13 -8.13 -14.18
N GLU A 100 5.25 -7.19 -15.10
CA GLU A 100 6.49 -6.44 -15.30
C GLU A 100 6.86 -5.62 -14.08
N ILE A 101 5.88 -4.94 -13.49
CA ILE A 101 6.07 -4.17 -12.26
C ILE A 101 6.51 -5.07 -11.11
N ALA A 102 5.83 -6.19 -10.92
CA ALA A 102 6.12 -7.13 -9.86
C ALA A 102 7.51 -7.74 -9.98
N MET A 103 7.88 -8.19 -11.18
CA MET A 103 9.18 -8.81 -11.41
C MET A 103 10.32 -7.83 -11.21
N SER A 104 10.14 -6.58 -11.60
CA SER A 104 11.12 -5.52 -11.39
C SER A 104 11.38 -5.30 -9.89
N GLN A 105 10.32 -5.26 -9.09
CA GLN A 105 10.42 -4.99 -7.66
C GLN A 105 10.92 -6.20 -6.87
N LEU A 106 10.50 -7.40 -7.23
CA LEU A 106 10.95 -8.62 -6.57
C LEU A 106 12.45 -8.81 -6.73
N SER A 107 12.97 -8.58 -7.93
CA SER A 107 14.41 -8.64 -8.19
C SER A 107 15.19 -7.66 -7.33
N ALA A 108 14.67 -6.44 -7.16
CA ALA A 108 15.28 -5.44 -6.31
C ALA A 108 15.26 -5.85 -4.84
N ALA A 109 14.15 -6.42 -4.37
CA ALA A 109 14.00 -6.89 -3.00
C ALA A 109 14.91 -8.08 -2.69
N GLU A 110 15.08 -9.00 -3.63
CA GLU A 110 15.99 -10.14 -3.47
C GLU A 110 17.45 -9.71 -3.43
N LEU A 111 17.79 -8.65 -4.16
CA LEU A 111 19.14 -8.10 -4.18
C LEU A 111 19.42 -7.20 -2.97
N ALA A 112 18.40 -6.74 -2.31
CA ALA A 112 18.53 -5.95 -1.10
C ALA A 112 18.63 -6.85 0.12
#